data_bb1938b467fe32651f2ab429c7cd0236
#
_entry.id   bb1938b467fe32651f2ab429c7cd0236
#
_cell.length_a   1.000
_cell.length_b   1.000
_cell.length_c   1.000
_cell.angle_alpha   90.00
_cell.angle_beta   90.00
_cell.angle_gamma   90.00
#
_symmetry.space_group_name_H-M   'P 1'
#
loop_
_entity.id
_entity.type
_entity.pdbx_description
1 polymer ?
#
loop_
_entity_poly.entity_id
_entity_poly.type
_entity_poly.pdbx_seq_one_letter_code
_entity_poly.pdbx_strand_id
1 'polypeptide(L)'
;MDFSGRSVFIFGCAGALGSGLVAAFTDAGANVLGIDRVADSAPSHGLRLRSVNVLSDAEVGALFDAEPVPWAVLNVVGGFVGRRPLTQLDPEELESQIRLNRVTAALETKHALRRMSEVGEGRLVHTASRVAFESNGSGFAYSVSKLAVVHLVRMAATEVQGTGITVNCVAPSIVDTPANRASMPNSDHARWPAIDEVAAAYLFLASPAAQLISGAALPVYGRA
;
A
#
# COMPACT_ATOMS: atom_id res chain seq x y z
N MET A 1 -13.90 -8.20 -10.91
CA MET A 1 -12.94 -9.25 -10.47
C MET A 1 -13.57 -9.95 -9.30
N ASP A 2 -13.44 -11.26 -9.19
CA ASP A 2 -14.03 -12.05 -8.11
C ASP A 2 -12.95 -12.47 -7.12
N PHE A 3 -13.16 -12.15 -5.83
CA PHE A 3 -12.32 -12.52 -4.71
C PHE A 3 -13.04 -13.42 -3.69
N SER A 4 -14.16 -14.04 -4.08
CA SER A 4 -14.94 -14.90 -3.22
C SER A 4 -14.06 -15.98 -2.55
N GLY A 5 -14.14 -16.06 -1.22
CA GLY A 5 -13.35 -16.96 -0.40
C GLY A 5 -11.87 -16.62 -0.21
N ARG A 6 -11.35 -15.57 -0.83
CA ARG A 6 -9.94 -15.15 -0.69
C ARG A 6 -9.75 -14.24 0.52
N SER A 7 -8.73 -14.54 1.30
CA SER A 7 -8.31 -13.68 2.43
C SER A 7 -7.42 -12.54 1.93
N VAL A 8 -7.78 -11.30 2.25
CA VAL A 8 -7.05 -10.09 1.84
C VAL A 8 -6.72 -9.26 3.08
N PHE A 9 -5.44 -9.01 3.30
CA PHE A 9 -4.95 -8.14 4.39
C PHE A 9 -4.71 -6.75 3.85
N ILE A 10 -5.25 -5.72 4.53
CA ILE A 10 -5.12 -4.32 4.14
C ILE A 10 -4.51 -3.52 5.30
N PHE A 11 -3.23 -3.21 5.18
CA PHE A 11 -2.49 -2.38 6.12
C PHE A 11 -2.75 -0.90 5.83
N GLY A 12 -3.14 -0.13 6.86
CA GLY A 12 -3.55 1.27 6.72
C GLY A 12 -5.04 1.43 6.38
N CYS A 13 -5.87 0.46 6.80
CA CYS A 13 -7.28 0.36 6.43
C CYS A 13 -8.15 1.55 6.91
N ALA A 14 -7.74 2.26 7.97
CA ALA A 14 -8.48 3.42 8.49
C ALA A 14 -8.23 4.71 7.70
N GLY A 15 -7.19 4.76 6.85
CA GLY A 15 -6.93 5.89 5.96
C GLY A 15 -7.94 5.99 4.81
N ALA A 16 -8.01 7.16 4.13
CA ALA A 16 -8.94 7.40 3.03
C ALA A 16 -8.79 6.37 1.88
N LEU A 17 -7.57 6.09 1.44
CA LEU A 17 -7.34 5.06 0.42
C LEU A 17 -7.61 3.66 0.99
N GLY A 18 -7.18 3.39 2.23
CA GLY A 18 -7.39 2.10 2.89
C GLY A 18 -8.86 1.74 3.03
N SER A 19 -9.70 2.67 3.47
CA SER A 19 -11.15 2.46 3.57
C SER A 19 -11.81 2.21 2.21
N GLY A 20 -11.33 2.88 1.15
CA GLY A 20 -11.78 2.61 -0.21
C GLY A 20 -11.38 1.22 -0.68
N LEU A 21 -10.15 0.75 -0.36
CA LEU A 21 -9.74 -0.63 -0.67
C LEU A 21 -10.57 -1.66 0.11
N VAL A 22 -10.84 -1.40 1.40
CA VAL A 22 -11.72 -2.27 2.19
C VAL A 22 -13.07 -2.43 1.50
N ALA A 23 -13.72 -1.34 1.10
CA ALA A 23 -14.99 -1.38 0.38
C ALA A 23 -14.86 -2.17 -0.94
N ALA A 24 -13.90 -1.82 -1.79
CA ALA A 24 -13.73 -2.43 -3.10
C ALA A 24 -13.47 -3.96 -3.04
N PHE A 25 -12.64 -4.42 -2.07
CA PHE A 25 -12.37 -5.84 -1.92
C PHE A 25 -13.51 -6.61 -1.25
N THR A 26 -14.23 -5.98 -0.31
CA THR A 26 -15.45 -6.56 0.28
C THR A 26 -16.54 -6.73 -0.77
N ASP A 27 -16.77 -5.71 -1.60
CA ASP A 27 -17.73 -5.75 -2.70
C ASP A 27 -17.36 -6.80 -3.76
N ALA A 28 -16.06 -7.07 -3.91
CA ALA A 28 -15.55 -8.15 -4.77
C ALA A 28 -15.59 -9.55 -4.11
N GLY A 29 -16.15 -9.69 -2.90
CA GLY A 29 -16.37 -10.96 -2.21
C GLY A 29 -15.20 -11.44 -1.34
N ALA A 30 -14.18 -10.62 -1.10
CA ALA A 30 -13.03 -10.98 -0.27
C ALA A 30 -13.38 -11.05 1.22
N ASN A 31 -12.69 -11.95 1.94
CA ASN A 31 -12.61 -11.93 3.40
C ASN A 31 -11.52 -10.94 3.82
N VAL A 32 -11.91 -9.70 4.12
CA VAL A 32 -10.96 -8.63 4.41
C VAL A 32 -10.53 -8.63 5.86
N LEU A 33 -9.21 -8.59 6.10
CA LEU A 33 -8.61 -8.26 7.38
C LEU A 33 -7.98 -6.85 7.28
N GLY A 34 -8.62 -5.89 7.91
CA GLY A 34 -8.11 -4.51 8.04
C GLY A 34 -7.12 -4.42 9.19
N ILE A 35 -5.95 -3.83 8.93
CA ILE A 35 -4.88 -3.63 9.90
C ILE A 35 -4.57 -2.13 10.01
N ASP A 36 -4.65 -1.59 11.23
CA ASP A 36 -4.26 -0.21 11.52
C ASP A 36 -3.86 -0.09 13.00
N ARG A 37 -3.39 1.09 13.41
CA ARG A 37 -3.11 1.40 14.83
C ARG A 37 -4.37 1.63 15.67
N VAL A 38 -5.47 1.97 15.04
CA VAL A 38 -6.75 2.26 15.68
C VAL A 38 -7.80 1.30 15.15
N ALA A 39 -8.31 0.44 16.03
CA ALA A 39 -9.33 -0.56 15.70
C ALA A 39 -10.77 -0.05 15.93
N ASP A 40 -11.03 1.26 15.79
CA ASP A 40 -12.27 1.92 16.25
C ASP A 40 -13.38 2.04 15.20
N SER A 41 -13.32 1.34 14.09
CA SER A 41 -14.45 1.28 13.16
C SER A 41 -15.25 -0.01 13.39
N ALA A 42 -16.56 0.12 13.57
CA ALA A 42 -17.43 -1.05 13.69
C ALA A 42 -17.28 -1.95 12.46
N PRO A 43 -17.09 -3.27 12.65
CA PRO A 43 -16.94 -4.18 11.53
C PRO A 43 -18.22 -4.19 10.69
N SER A 44 -18.09 -3.85 9.40
CA SER A 44 -19.09 -4.16 8.39
C SER A 44 -19.00 -5.64 7.98
N HIS A 45 -20.04 -6.18 7.35
CA HIS A 45 -20.04 -7.59 6.90
C HIS A 45 -18.79 -7.91 6.09
N GLY A 46 -18.07 -8.98 6.50
CA GLY A 46 -16.85 -9.45 5.85
C GLY A 46 -15.55 -8.74 6.25
N LEU A 47 -15.60 -7.71 7.09
CA LEU A 47 -14.42 -7.02 7.60
C LEU A 47 -14.09 -7.48 9.02
N ARG A 48 -12.86 -7.92 9.23
CA ARG A 48 -12.25 -8.12 10.56
C ARG A 48 -11.17 -7.07 10.75
N LEU A 49 -10.97 -6.59 11.98
CA LEU A 49 -9.99 -5.57 12.29
C LEU A 49 -8.94 -6.09 13.29
N ARG A 50 -7.71 -5.64 13.11
CA ARG A 50 -6.59 -5.85 14.04
C ARG A 50 -5.84 -4.55 14.29
N SER A 51 -5.63 -4.23 15.55
CA SER A 51 -4.72 -3.15 15.94
C SER A 51 -3.29 -3.72 16.03
N VAL A 52 -2.38 -3.18 15.21
CA VAL A 52 -0.98 -3.62 15.12
C VAL A 52 -0.06 -2.43 14.94
N ASN A 53 1.01 -2.38 15.72
CA ASN A 53 2.09 -1.44 15.43
C ASN A 53 2.93 -1.97 14.27
N VAL A 54 2.67 -1.47 13.07
CA VAL A 54 3.33 -1.89 11.82
C VAL A 54 4.84 -1.56 11.76
N LEU A 55 5.36 -0.83 12.75
CA LEU A 55 6.80 -0.59 12.96
C LEU A 55 7.45 -1.60 13.92
N SER A 56 6.67 -2.53 14.48
CA SER A 56 7.14 -3.61 15.34
C SER A 56 7.24 -4.91 14.56
N ASP A 57 8.47 -5.38 14.30
CA ASP A 57 8.69 -6.67 13.59
C ASP A 57 7.99 -7.82 14.31
N ALA A 58 8.01 -7.81 15.66
CA ALA A 58 7.37 -8.84 16.46
C ALA A 58 5.84 -8.83 16.33
N GLU A 59 5.20 -7.64 16.35
CA GLU A 59 3.74 -7.55 16.24
C GLU A 59 3.26 -7.90 14.83
N VAL A 60 3.97 -7.45 13.79
CA VAL A 60 3.66 -7.83 12.41
C VAL A 60 3.85 -9.35 12.23
N GLY A 61 4.93 -9.93 12.76
CA GLY A 61 5.16 -11.37 12.73
C GLY A 61 4.04 -12.15 13.42
N ALA A 62 3.66 -11.75 14.64
CA ALA A 62 2.60 -12.39 15.40
C ALA A 62 1.23 -12.32 14.69
N LEU A 63 0.93 -11.20 13.99
CA LEU A 63 -0.27 -11.09 13.17
C LEU A 63 -0.30 -12.18 12.09
N PHE A 64 0.78 -12.30 11.31
CA PHE A 64 0.85 -13.29 10.23
C PHE A 64 0.86 -14.74 10.74
N ASP A 65 1.37 -14.98 11.94
CA ASP A 65 1.36 -16.33 12.56
C ASP A 65 -0.04 -16.70 13.09
N ALA A 66 -0.81 -15.73 13.55
CA ALA A 66 -2.15 -15.97 14.10
C ALA A 66 -3.25 -16.09 13.06
N GLU A 67 -3.00 -15.66 11.82
CA GLU A 67 -4.02 -15.62 10.75
C GLU A 67 -3.69 -16.65 9.65
N PRO A 68 -4.69 -17.13 8.89
CA PRO A 68 -4.46 -17.94 7.70
C PRO A 68 -3.57 -17.21 6.68
N VAL A 69 -2.85 -17.96 5.86
CA VAL A 69 -2.03 -17.39 4.79
C VAL A 69 -2.91 -16.54 3.87
N PRO A 70 -2.64 -15.24 3.72
CA PRO A 70 -3.46 -14.38 2.87
C PRO A 70 -3.21 -14.66 1.39
N TRP A 71 -4.27 -14.60 0.59
CA TRP A 71 -4.16 -14.53 -0.86
C TRP A 71 -3.48 -13.23 -1.31
N ALA A 72 -3.86 -12.10 -0.70
CA ALA A 72 -3.27 -10.82 -1.00
C ALA A 72 -2.95 -10.01 0.26
N VAL A 73 -1.85 -9.25 0.19
CA VAL A 73 -1.47 -8.25 1.19
C VAL A 73 -1.33 -6.91 0.48
N LEU A 74 -2.10 -5.93 0.94
CA LEU A 74 -2.12 -4.57 0.39
C LEU A 74 -1.58 -3.61 1.44
N ASN A 75 -0.55 -2.86 1.08
CA ASN A 75 0.04 -1.85 1.95
C ASN A 75 -0.30 -0.45 1.45
N VAL A 76 -1.12 0.25 2.20
CA VAL A 76 -1.39 1.68 2.02
C VAL A 76 -0.97 2.51 3.23
N VAL A 77 -0.19 1.91 4.15
CA VAL A 77 0.46 2.67 5.22
C VAL A 77 1.44 3.64 4.62
N GLY A 78 1.36 4.88 5.06
CA GLY A 78 2.26 5.91 4.62
C GLY A 78 1.76 7.29 5.01
N GLY A 79 2.58 8.27 4.75
CA GLY A 79 2.24 9.66 4.99
C GLY A 79 3.16 10.57 4.21
N PHE A 80 2.70 11.79 4.05
CA PHE A 80 3.45 12.87 3.42
C PHE A 80 3.66 14.00 4.42
N VAL A 81 4.90 14.42 4.61
CA VAL A 81 5.25 15.60 5.39
C VAL A 81 6.19 16.47 4.56
N GLY A 82 5.90 17.76 4.53
CA GLY A 82 6.79 18.78 4.03
C GLY A 82 6.91 18.90 2.51
N ARG A 83 6.99 20.14 2.04
CA ARG A 83 7.36 20.50 0.66
C ARG A 83 8.53 21.47 0.71
N ARG A 84 9.55 21.12 1.49
CA ARG A 84 10.74 21.97 1.63
C ARG A 84 11.71 21.70 0.48
N PRO A 85 12.40 22.73 0.00
CA PRO A 85 13.54 22.54 -0.91
C PRO A 85 14.65 21.76 -0.19
N LEU A 86 15.49 21.07 -0.95
CA LEU A 86 16.56 20.23 -0.39
C LEU A 86 17.54 21.03 0.52
N THR A 87 17.75 22.31 0.23
CA THR A 87 18.58 23.21 1.05
C THR A 87 18.03 23.47 2.46
N GLN A 88 16.75 23.12 2.70
CA GLN A 88 16.06 23.23 3.99
C GLN A 88 15.64 21.86 4.52
N LEU A 89 16.30 20.80 4.08
CA LEU A 89 16.03 19.45 4.55
C LEU A 89 16.19 19.37 6.07
N ASP A 90 15.16 18.84 6.71
CA ASP A 90 15.18 18.48 8.11
C ASP A 90 15.53 16.98 8.23
N PRO A 91 16.64 16.62 8.90
CA PRO A 91 17.01 15.22 9.08
C PRO A 91 15.96 14.39 9.82
N GLU A 92 15.23 14.98 10.78
CA GLU A 92 14.17 14.28 11.51
C GLU A 92 12.96 13.99 10.60
N GLU A 93 12.63 14.92 9.69
CA GLU A 93 11.61 14.70 8.67
C GLU A 93 12.02 13.55 7.74
N LEU A 94 13.28 13.51 7.30
CA LEU A 94 13.80 12.43 6.46
C LEU A 94 13.67 11.07 7.16
N GLU A 95 14.15 10.95 8.40
CA GLU A 95 14.07 9.71 9.17
C GLU A 95 12.61 9.27 9.41
N SER A 96 11.74 10.21 9.74
CA SER A 96 10.31 9.96 9.93
C SER A 96 9.65 9.41 8.66
N GLN A 97 9.91 10.02 7.50
CA GLN A 97 9.37 9.57 6.22
C GLN A 97 9.92 8.20 5.81
N ILE A 98 11.20 7.98 5.99
CA ILE A 98 11.84 6.68 5.74
C ILE A 98 11.20 5.61 6.65
N ARG A 99 11.07 5.89 7.93
CA ARG A 99 10.51 4.97 8.91
C ARG A 99 9.07 4.61 8.56
N LEU A 100 8.23 5.61 8.30
CA LEU A 100 6.81 5.40 8.04
C LEU A 100 6.55 4.69 6.69
N ASN A 101 7.22 5.09 5.63
CA ASN A 101 6.90 4.57 4.28
C ASN A 101 7.71 3.31 3.93
N ARG A 102 9.00 3.25 4.30
CA ARG A 102 9.91 2.17 3.88
C ARG A 102 9.95 1.03 4.89
N VAL A 103 10.10 1.34 6.21
CA VAL A 103 10.27 0.28 7.20
C VAL A 103 8.99 -0.54 7.33
N THR A 104 7.83 0.09 7.36
CA THR A 104 6.54 -0.62 7.38
C THR A 104 6.41 -1.55 6.17
N ALA A 105 6.66 -1.05 4.97
CA ALA A 105 6.61 -1.86 3.74
C ALA A 105 7.59 -3.05 3.80
N ALA A 106 8.79 -2.85 4.34
CA ALA A 106 9.79 -3.92 4.45
C ALA A 106 9.37 -5.01 5.44
N LEU A 107 8.84 -4.64 6.62
CA LEU A 107 8.38 -5.60 7.62
C LEU A 107 7.17 -6.40 7.11
N GLU A 108 6.22 -5.74 6.50
CA GLU A 108 5.06 -6.40 5.89
C GLU A 108 5.49 -7.35 4.77
N THR A 109 6.40 -6.93 3.88
CA THR A 109 6.95 -7.79 2.82
C THR A 109 7.62 -9.02 3.41
N LYS A 110 8.48 -8.87 4.40
CA LYS A 110 9.20 -9.96 5.08
C LYS A 110 8.22 -11.06 5.54
N HIS A 111 7.19 -10.67 6.28
CA HIS A 111 6.26 -11.63 6.87
C HIS A 111 5.25 -12.17 5.85
N ALA A 112 4.80 -11.35 4.90
CA ALA A 112 3.94 -11.78 3.81
C ALA A 112 4.63 -12.85 2.94
N LEU A 113 5.86 -12.59 2.49
CA LEU A 113 6.61 -13.55 1.66
C LEU A 113 6.91 -14.83 2.42
N ARG A 114 7.29 -14.74 3.70
CA ARG A 114 7.50 -15.93 4.54
C ARG A 114 6.27 -16.85 4.52
N ARG A 115 5.07 -16.29 4.75
CA ARG A 115 3.83 -17.06 4.78
C ARG A 115 3.36 -17.52 3.39
N MET A 116 3.43 -16.64 2.39
CA MET A 116 3.05 -16.99 1.02
C MET A 116 3.94 -18.08 0.42
N SER A 117 5.22 -18.13 0.80
CA SER A 117 6.15 -19.18 0.36
C SER A 117 5.76 -20.59 0.87
N GLU A 118 5.02 -20.68 1.98
CA GLU A 118 4.53 -21.97 2.49
C GLU A 118 3.51 -22.62 1.55
N VAL A 119 2.76 -21.81 0.79
CA VAL A 119 1.73 -22.28 -0.15
C VAL A 119 2.14 -22.08 -1.62
N GLY A 120 3.23 -21.37 -1.88
CA GLY A 120 3.77 -21.15 -3.21
C GLY A 120 3.01 -20.14 -4.07
N GLU A 121 2.04 -19.41 -3.51
CA GLU A 121 1.26 -18.39 -4.23
C GLU A 121 0.88 -17.21 -3.33
N GLY A 122 0.65 -16.05 -3.94
CA GLY A 122 0.23 -14.84 -3.22
C GLY A 122 0.38 -13.56 -4.05
N ARG A 123 -0.19 -12.49 -3.56
CA ARG A 123 -0.16 -11.16 -4.18
C ARG A 123 0.23 -10.12 -3.14
N LEU A 124 1.31 -9.41 -3.37
CA LEU A 124 1.72 -8.31 -2.51
C LEU A 124 1.71 -7.01 -3.32
N VAL A 125 0.92 -6.02 -2.88
CA VAL A 125 0.76 -4.75 -3.59
C VAL A 125 1.00 -3.58 -2.64
N HIS A 126 2.09 -2.86 -2.86
CA HIS A 126 2.47 -1.67 -2.10
C HIS A 126 1.95 -0.38 -2.71
N THR A 127 1.99 0.71 -1.94
CA THR A 127 1.74 2.07 -2.40
C THR A 127 3.05 2.82 -2.59
N ALA A 128 3.45 3.03 -3.83
CA ALA A 128 4.49 3.99 -4.20
C ALA A 128 3.88 5.40 -4.36
N SER A 129 4.44 6.22 -5.22
CA SER A 129 3.90 7.53 -5.60
C SER A 129 4.54 7.99 -6.90
N ARG A 130 3.86 8.84 -7.67
CA ARG A 130 4.41 9.54 -8.84
C ARG A 130 5.75 10.22 -8.55
N VAL A 131 5.90 10.82 -7.36
CA VAL A 131 7.14 11.51 -6.97
C VAL A 131 8.36 10.59 -6.82
N ALA A 132 8.18 9.28 -6.78
CA ALA A 132 9.29 8.33 -6.86
C ALA A 132 9.96 8.30 -8.25
N PHE A 133 9.27 8.77 -9.27
CA PHE A 133 9.74 8.75 -10.68
C PHE A 133 9.96 10.13 -11.25
N GLU A 134 9.26 11.14 -10.72
CA GLU A 134 9.31 12.51 -11.21
C GLU A 134 9.70 13.47 -10.08
N SER A 135 10.68 14.31 -10.32
CA SER A 135 11.10 15.34 -9.38
C SER A 135 10.41 16.67 -9.70
N ASN A 136 9.92 17.32 -8.65
CA ASN A 136 9.39 18.69 -8.73
C ASN A 136 10.24 19.70 -7.92
N GLY A 137 11.44 19.26 -7.49
CA GLY A 137 12.39 20.11 -6.74
C GLY A 137 12.03 20.30 -5.26
N SER A 138 11.03 19.59 -4.72
CA SER A 138 10.65 19.68 -3.31
C SER A 138 10.21 18.32 -2.75
N GLY A 139 10.12 18.22 -1.40
CA GLY A 139 9.64 17.00 -0.75
C GLY A 139 10.59 15.81 -0.90
N PHE A 140 11.91 16.05 -0.82
CA PHE A 140 12.95 15.03 -0.98
C PHE A 140 12.73 13.83 -0.05
N ALA A 141 12.45 14.05 1.25
CA ALA A 141 12.27 13.00 2.24
C ALA A 141 11.17 12.00 1.82
N TYR A 142 10.03 12.51 1.38
CA TYR A 142 8.93 11.68 0.88
C TYR A 142 9.29 10.98 -0.42
N SER A 143 9.85 11.70 -1.39
CA SER A 143 10.22 11.17 -2.69
C SER A 143 11.19 9.99 -2.55
N VAL A 144 12.28 10.14 -1.77
CA VAL A 144 13.25 9.06 -1.56
C VAL A 144 12.66 7.89 -0.79
N SER A 145 11.76 8.14 0.17
CA SER A 145 11.08 7.07 0.91
C SER A 145 10.20 6.22 -0.02
N LYS A 146 9.49 6.84 -0.97
CA LYS A 146 8.65 6.14 -1.96
C LYS A 146 9.46 5.47 -3.07
N LEU A 147 10.62 6.04 -3.46
CA LEU A 147 11.55 5.37 -4.36
C LEU A 147 12.11 4.10 -3.71
N ALA A 148 12.40 4.13 -2.40
CA ALA A 148 12.83 2.95 -1.68
C ALA A 148 11.78 1.83 -1.67
N VAL A 149 10.48 2.16 -1.62
CA VAL A 149 9.39 1.18 -1.77
C VAL A 149 9.39 0.56 -3.18
N VAL A 150 9.60 1.35 -4.24
CA VAL A 150 9.71 0.81 -5.61
C VAL A 150 10.88 -0.16 -5.72
N HIS A 151 12.03 0.17 -5.12
CA HIS A 151 13.19 -0.72 -5.12
C HIS A 151 12.95 -2.00 -4.31
N LEU A 152 12.33 -1.89 -3.13
CA LEU A 152 11.90 -3.03 -2.32
C LEU A 152 11.02 -4.00 -3.13
N VAL A 153 10.03 -3.48 -3.85
CA VAL A 153 9.13 -4.27 -4.71
C VAL A 153 9.92 -5.05 -5.76
N ARG A 154 10.89 -4.42 -6.42
CA ARG A 154 11.73 -5.09 -7.43
C ARG A 154 12.62 -6.18 -6.83
N MET A 155 13.23 -5.90 -5.67
CA MET A 155 14.05 -6.89 -4.95
C MET A 155 13.21 -8.10 -4.53
N ALA A 156 12.06 -7.86 -3.89
CA ALA A 156 11.16 -8.91 -3.45
C ALA A 156 10.59 -9.74 -4.62
N ALA A 157 10.24 -9.09 -5.75
CA ALA A 157 9.79 -9.79 -6.95
C ALA A 157 10.88 -10.72 -7.53
N THR A 158 12.16 -10.31 -7.47
CA THR A 158 13.28 -11.14 -7.90
C THR A 158 13.48 -12.33 -6.95
N GLU A 159 13.34 -12.12 -5.64
CA GLU A 159 13.50 -13.17 -4.63
C GLU A 159 12.49 -14.31 -4.81
N VAL A 160 11.23 -13.98 -5.19
CA VAL A 160 10.18 -14.98 -5.40
C VAL A 160 10.00 -15.41 -6.86
N GLN A 161 10.95 -15.09 -7.72
CA GLN A 161 10.89 -15.47 -9.13
C GLN A 161 10.77 -17.00 -9.30
N GLY A 162 9.90 -17.43 -10.20
CA GLY A 162 9.64 -18.85 -10.45
C GLY A 162 8.60 -19.48 -9.51
N THR A 163 8.02 -18.69 -8.58
CA THR A 163 6.88 -19.10 -7.75
C THR A 163 5.56 -18.55 -8.30
N GLY A 164 4.45 -18.89 -7.64
CA GLY A 164 3.14 -18.26 -7.89
C GLY A 164 2.93 -16.92 -7.16
N ILE A 165 3.98 -16.36 -6.54
CA ILE A 165 3.89 -15.09 -5.79
C ILE A 165 4.25 -13.92 -6.71
N THR A 166 3.48 -12.82 -6.62
CA THR A 166 3.84 -11.57 -7.31
C THR A 166 3.93 -10.40 -6.31
N VAL A 167 4.89 -9.52 -6.54
CA VAL A 167 5.11 -8.32 -5.73
C VAL A 167 5.12 -7.10 -6.64
N ASN A 168 4.17 -6.18 -6.44
CA ASN A 168 4.01 -4.99 -7.27
C ASN A 168 3.73 -3.75 -6.40
N CYS A 169 3.69 -2.58 -7.00
CA CYS A 169 3.15 -1.39 -6.36
C CYS A 169 2.27 -0.57 -7.31
N VAL A 170 1.31 0.13 -6.72
CA VAL A 170 0.56 1.20 -7.39
C VAL A 170 1.26 2.52 -7.07
N ALA A 171 1.42 3.37 -8.07
CA ALA A 171 2.04 4.69 -7.95
C ALA A 171 1.02 5.78 -8.32
N PRO A 172 0.16 6.21 -7.37
CA PRO A 172 -0.79 7.28 -7.64
C PRO A 172 -0.11 8.64 -7.73
N SER A 173 -0.76 9.57 -8.41
CA SER A 173 -0.53 11.00 -8.23
C SER A 173 -1.20 11.47 -6.93
N ILE A 174 -1.71 12.70 -6.89
CA ILE A 174 -2.48 13.20 -5.75
C ILE A 174 -3.87 12.55 -5.82
N VAL A 175 -4.18 11.66 -4.87
CA VAL A 175 -5.49 11.00 -4.80
C VAL A 175 -6.54 11.98 -4.31
N ASP A 176 -7.71 11.97 -4.92
CA ASP A 176 -8.83 12.81 -4.52
C ASP A 176 -9.41 12.34 -3.18
N THR A 177 -8.98 13.01 -2.12
CA THR A 177 -9.41 12.77 -0.75
C THR A 177 -9.80 14.07 -0.06
N PRO A 178 -10.68 14.03 0.96
CA PRO A 178 -11.03 15.24 1.73
C PRO A 178 -9.80 15.97 2.29
N ALA A 179 -8.81 15.24 2.80
CA ALA A 179 -7.57 15.83 3.34
C ALA A 179 -6.75 16.54 2.25
N ASN A 180 -6.61 15.94 1.07
CA ASN A 180 -5.88 16.55 -0.04
C ASN A 180 -6.62 17.78 -0.59
N ARG A 181 -7.95 17.72 -0.72
CA ARG A 181 -8.76 18.88 -1.09
C ARG A 181 -8.61 20.04 -0.09
N ALA A 182 -8.63 19.74 1.20
CA ALA A 182 -8.45 20.75 2.23
C ALA A 182 -7.04 21.37 2.21
N SER A 183 -6.00 20.57 1.94
CA SER A 183 -4.61 21.06 1.87
C SER A 183 -4.28 21.82 0.59
N MET A 184 -5.05 21.62 -0.48
CA MET A 184 -4.85 22.22 -1.81
C MET A 184 -6.17 22.73 -2.40
N PRO A 185 -6.84 23.72 -1.76
CA PRO A 185 -8.19 24.13 -2.13
C PRO A 185 -8.30 24.77 -3.51
N ASN A 186 -7.20 25.31 -4.03
CA ASN A 186 -7.15 25.99 -5.34
C ASN A 186 -6.69 25.09 -6.48
N SER A 187 -6.47 23.80 -6.23
CA SER A 187 -6.07 22.85 -7.27
C SER A 187 -7.28 22.38 -8.09
N ASP A 188 -7.04 22.02 -9.33
CA ASP A 188 -8.07 21.37 -10.16
C ASP A 188 -8.22 19.89 -9.74
N HIS A 189 -9.11 19.67 -8.78
CA HIS A 189 -9.37 18.34 -8.20
C HIS A 189 -9.94 17.35 -9.23
N ALA A 190 -10.57 17.82 -10.31
CA ALA A 190 -11.09 16.95 -11.36
C ALA A 190 -9.99 16.21 -12.14
N ARG A 191 -8.74 16.64 -11.99
CA ARG A 191 -7.57 15.95 -12.57
C ARG A 191 -7.01 14.84 -11.69
N TRP A 192 -7.38 14.80 -10.43
CA TRP A 192 -6.87 13.81 -9.48
C TRP A 192 -7.59 12.47 -9.66
N PRO A 193 -6.87 11.34 -9.54
CA PRO A 193 -7.53 10.05 -9.54
C PRO A 193 -8.43 9.91 -8.31
N ALA A 194 -9.63 9.42 -8.52
CA ALA A 194 -10.54 9.08 -7.44
C ALA A 194 -10.05 7.82 -6.69
N ILE A 195 -10.54 7.62 -5.47
CA ILE A 195 -10.16 6.46 -4.63
C ILE A 195 -10.50 5.14 -5.33
N ASP A 196 -11.69 5.06 -5.96
CA ASP A 196 -12.15 3.87 -6.68
C ASP A 196 -11.31 3.58 -7.95
N GLU A 197 -10.85 4.61 -8.66
CA GLU A 197 -9.92 4.45 -9.79
C GLU A 197 -8.56 3.89 -9.33
N VAL A 198 -8.06 4.35 -8.18
CA VAL A 198 -6.85 3.78 -7.57
C VAL A 198 -7.10 2.36 -7.08
N ALA A 199 -8.25 2.10 -6.43
CA ALA A 199 -8.63 0.77 -5.96
C ALA A 199 -8.74 -0.26 -7.09
N ALA A 200 -9.20 0.15 -8.27
CA ALA A 200 -9.25 -0.72 -9.45
C ALA A 200 -7.88 -1.27 -9.85
N ALA A 201 -6.81 -0.47 -9.69
CA ALA A 201 -5.44 -0.92 -9.93
C ALA A 201 -4.98 -1.97 -8.90
N TYR A 202 -5.36 -1.83 -7.63
CA TYR A 202 -5.09 -2.85 -6.61
C TYR A 202 -5.87 -4.14 -6.86
N LEU A 203 -7.15 -4.04 -7.19
CA LEU A 203 -7.96 -5.21 -7.57
C LEU A 203 -7.32 -5.96 -8.75
N PHE A 204 -6.86 -5.24 -9.77
CA PHE A 204 -6.18 -5.84 -10.92
C PHE A 204 -4.90 -6.56 -10.50
N LEU A 205 -3.98 -5.89 -9.79
CA LEU A 205 -2.70 -6.47 -9.40
C LEU A 205 -2.84 -7.63 -8.39
N ALA A 206 -3.90 -7.62 -7.56
CA ALA A 206 -4.22 -8.70 -6.65
C ALA A 206 -4.98 -9.87 -7.31
N SER A 207 -5.44 -9.72 -8.54
CA SER A 207 -6.23 -10.74 -9.25
C SER A 207 -5.35 -11.78 -9.95
N PRO A 208 -5.91 -12.93 -10.33
CA PRO A 208 -5.22 -13.91 -11.19
C PRO A 208 -4.83 -13.36 -12.57
N ALA A 209 -5.52 -12.32 -13.07
CA ALA A 209 -5.21 -11.70 -14.35
C ALA A 209 -3.82 -11.05 -14.38
N ALA A 210 -3.27 -10.69 -13.20
CA ALA A 210 -1.93 -10.12 -13.07
C ALA A 210 -0.86 -11.15 -12.66
N GLN A 211 -1.12 -12.46 -12.77
CA GLN A 211 -0.23 -13.53 -12.27
C GLN A 211 1.18 -13.54 -12.89
N LEU A 212 1.37 -12.91 -14.04
CA LEU A 212 2.66 -12.79 -14.71
C LEU A 212 3.30 -11.40 -14.57
N ILE A 213 2.66 -10.51 -13.78
CA ILE A 213 3.16 -9.16 -13.52
C ILE A 213 3.80 -9.16 -12.13
N SER A 214 5.12 -9.02 -12.07
CA SER A 214 5.87 -8.90 -10.82
C SER A 214 7.03 -7.90 -10.98
N GLY A 215 7.30 -7.11 -9.94
CA GLY A 215 8.29 -6.04 -9.94
C GLY A 215 7.81 -4.74 -10.59
N ALA A 216 6.53 -4.66 -10.97
CA ALA A 216 5.96 -3.51 -11.64
C ALA A 216 5.58 -2.39 -10.65
N ALA A 217 5.74 -1.15 -11.12
CA ALA A 217 5.12 0.02 -10.51
C ALA A 217 4.06 0.55 -11.48
N LEU A 218 2.80 0.39 -11.13
CA LEU A 218 1.66 0.75 -11.98
C LEU A 218 1.27 2.21 -11.72
N PRO A 219 1.46 3.14 -12.69
CA PRO A 219 1.06 4.53 -12.53
C PRO A 219 -0.47 4.68 -12.58
N VAL A 220 -1.00 5.46 -11.63
CA VAL A 220 -2.41 5.90 -11.61
C VAL A 220 -2.41 7.41 -11.38
N TYR A 221 -2.19 8.16 -12.46
CA TYR A 221 -1.94 9.60 -12.36
C TYR A 221 -3.20 10.45 -12.58
N GLY A 222 -4.32 9.82 -12.93
CA GLY A 222 -5.51 10.55 -13.31
C GLY A 222 -5.29 11.31 -14.61
N ARG A 223 -5.74 12.55 -14.62
CA ARG A 223 -5.57 13.49 -15.75
C ARG A 223 -4.49 14.56 -15.45
N ALA A 224 -3.61 14.28 -14.47
CA ALA A 224 -2.58 15.21 -14.00
C ALA A 224 -1.31 15.18 -14.85
#